data_82d2b437e536abafbbc1924c9c96c5c3
#
_entry.id   82d2b437e536abafbbc1924c9c96c5c3
#
_cell.length_a   1.000
_cell.length_b   1.000
_cell.length_c   1.000
_cell.angle_alpha   90.00
_cell.angle_beta   90.00
_cell.angle_gamma   90.00
#
_symmetry.space_group_name_H-M   'P 1'
#
loop_
_entity.id
_entity.type
_entity.pdbx_description
1 polymer ?
#
loop_
_entity_poly.entity_id
_entity_poly.type
_entity_poly.pdbx_seq_one_letter_code
_entity_poly.pdbx_strand_id
1 'polypeptide(L)'
;MNSLEFSITLPASPEQFIEFSSDYEALPKFLPGQLRSVKIIQQDSNQTTTEEIIVFSTIIKNEIHQKTIHHRPQNNQMFTEIISGPAKGTTILVQFNKITSGTEIHVLVKLNLSLKAKILSPVIKKWYKRVLTGIFFKMNNMALTNQE
;
A
#
# COMPACT_ATOMS: atom_id res chain seq x y z
N MET A 1 18.05 -4.67 10.13
CA MET A 1 16.74 -5.06 9.65
C MET A 1 16.20 -4.10 8.64
N ASN A 2 15.62 -4.64 7.60
CA ASN A 2 15.14 -3.84 6.48
C ASN A 2 13.67 -3.47 6.66
N SER A 3 13.40 -2.50 7.53
CA SER A 3 12.02 -2.06 7.78
C SER A 3 11.89 -0.56 7.61
N LEU A 4 10.64 -0.16 7.33
CA LEU A 4 10.23 1.23 7.23
C LEU A 4 8.98 1.37 8.08
N GLU A 5 8.99 2.36 8.99
CA GLU A 5 7.83 2.63 9.84
C GLU A 5 7.58 4.13 9.85
N PHE A 6 6.32 4.53 9.66
CA PHE A 6 5.94 5.93 9.71
C PHE A 6 4.46 6.09 10.02
N SER A 7 4.07 7.29 10.44
CA SER A 7 2.68 7.65 10.70
C SER A 7 2.35 8.96 10.02
N ILE A 8 1.10 9.06 9.57
CA ILE A 8 0.55 10.32 9.06
C ILE A 8 -0.84 10.52 9.65
N THR A 9 -1.23 11.78 9.84
CA THR A 9 -2.54 12.15 10.37
C THR A 9 -3.31 12.91 9.30
N LEU A 10 -4.53 12.42 9.00
CA LEU A 10 -5.37 13.01 7.96
C LEU A 10 -6.82 13.13 8.45
N PRO A 11 -7.58 14.13 7.95
CA PRO A 11 -8.94 14.41 8.44
C PRO A 11 -10.01 13.35 8.14
N ALA A 12 -9.87 12.56 7.07
CA ALA A 12 -10.89 11.57 6.73
C ALA A 12 -10.98 10.49 7.81
N SER A 13 -12.11 9.78 7.87
CA SER A 13 -12.36 8.75 8.88
C SER A 13 -11.64 7.45 8.58
N PRO A 14 -11.37 6.62 9.61
CA PRO A 14 -10.82 5.29 9.37
C PRO A 14 -11.66 4.44 8.42
N GLU A 15 -12.99 4.53 8.54
CA GLU A 15 -13.92 3.77 7.70
C GLU A 15 -13.75 4.14 6.23
N GLN A 16 -13.55 5.42 5.91
CA GLN A 16 -13.33 5.88 4.54
C GLN A 16 -12.01 5.36 3.99
N PHE A 17 -10.94 5.40 4.78
CA PHE A 17 -9.65 4.85 4.35
C PHE A 17 -9.71 3.35 4.10
N ILE A 18 -10.40 2.62 4.98
CA ILE A 18 -10.56 1.17 4.83
C ILE A 18 -11.35 0.83 3.57
N GLU A 19 -12.44 1.57 3.32
CA GLU A 19 -13.24 1.38 2.12
C GLU A 19 -12.42 1.58 0.85
N PHE A 20 -11.69 2.69 0.74
CA PHE A 20 -10.84 2.93 -0.41
C PHE A 20 -9.70 1.90 -0.52
N SER A 21 -9.10 1.54 0.59
CA SER A 21 -7.96 0.60 0.60
C SER A 21 -8.39 -0.82 0.25
N SER A 22 -9.65 -1.17 0.47
CA SER A 22 -10.20 -2.49 0.16
C SER A 22 -10.70 -2.62 -1.27
N ASP A 23 -10.82 -1.52 -1.99
CA ASP A 23 -11.22 -1.51 -3.40
C ASP A 23 -9.96 -1.64 -4.26
N TYR A 24 -9.42 -2.86 -4.28
CA TYR A 24 -8.09 -3.12 -4.82
C TYR A 24 -7.93 -2.72 -6.28
N GLU A 25 -8.90 -3.04 -7.13
CA GLU A 25 -8.79 -2.76 -8.57
C GLU A 25 -8.89 -1.27 -8.90
N ALA A 26 -9.40 -0.47 -7.97
CA ALA A 26 -9.49 0.97 -8.12
C ALA A 26 -8.26 1.72 -7.59
N LEU A 27 -7.36 1.04 -6.87
CA LEU A 27 -6.17 1.67 -6.27
C LEU A 27 -5.28 2.43 -7.27
N PRO A 28 -5.10 1.96 -8.52
CA PRO A 28 -4.26 2.69 -9.48
C PRO A 28 -4.71 4.12 -9.75
N LYS A 29 -6.00 4.44 -9.55
CA LYS A 29 -6.49 5.82 -9.78
C LYS A 29 -5.82 6.84 -8.86
N PHE A 30 -5.30 6.41 -7.70
CA PHE A 30 -4.66 7.32 -6.75
C PHE A 30 -3.23 7.67 -7.16
N LEU A 31 -2.48 6.72 -7.74
CA LEU A 31 -1.12 6.98 -8.22
C LEU A 31 -0.85 6.16 -9.50
N PRO A 32 -1.45 6.56 -10.63
CA PRO A 32 -1.36 5.76 -11.86
C PRO A 32 0.05 5.68 -12.45
N GLY A 33 0.92 6.63 -12.11
CA GLY A 33 2.31 6.60 -12.59
C GLY A 33 3.16 5.52 -11.92
N GLN A 34 2.82 5.15 -10.69
CA GLN A 34 3.58 4.18 -9.89
C GLN A 34 2.86 2.84 -9.77
N LEU A 35 1.55 2.87 -9.56
CA LEU A 35 0.71 1.67 -9.49
C LEU A 35 -0.13 1.63 -10.75
N ARG A 36 0.33 0.87 -11.75
CA ARG A 36 -0.28 0.87 -13.08
C ARG A 36 -1.53 0.03 -13.15
N SER A 37 -1.55 -1.11 -12.47
CA SER A 37 -2.65 -2.07 -12.55
C SER A 37 -2.71 -2.91 -11.29
N VAL A 38 -3.92 -3.16 -10.81
CA VAL A 38 -4.21 -4.14 -9.77
C VAL A 38 -5.39 -4.97 -10.24
N LYS A 39 -5.23 -6.29 -10.26
CA LYS A 39 -6.26 -7.21 -10.70
C LYS A 39 -6.47 -8.28 -9.65
N ILE A 40 -7.72 -8.47 -9.22
CA ILE A 40 -8.08 -9.55 -8.30
C ILE A 40 -8.05 -10.86 -9.09
N ILE A 41 -7.23 -11.82 -8.64
CA ILE A 41 -7.11 -13.14 -9.27
C ILE A 41 -7.73 -14.25 -8.44
N GLN A 42 -7.89 -14.02 -7.14
CA GLN A 42 -8.57 -14.97 -6.25
C GLN A 42 -9.11 -14.21 -5.05
N GLN A 43 -10.30 -14.55 -4.60
CA GLN A 43 -10.91 -13.92 -3.44
C GLN A 43 -11.76 -14.93 -2.69
N ASP A 44 -11.56 -15.02 -1.38
CA ASP A 44 -12.41 -15.79 -0.48
C ASP A 44 -12.83 -14.89 0.71
N SER A 45 -13.53 -15.46 1.70
CA SER A 45 -14.05 -14.68 2.82
C SER A 45 -12.95 -14.09 3.72
N ASN A 46 -11.72 -14.63 3.67
CA ASN A 46 -10.64 -14.26 4.58
C ASN A 46 -9.55 -13.44 3.92
N GLN A 47 -9.34 -13.61 2.62
CA GLN A 47 -8.24 -12.94 1.94
C GLN A 47 -8.54 -12.71 0.47
N THR A 48 -7.82 -11.75 -0.11
CA THR A 48 -7.86 -11.42 -1.53
C THR A 48 -6.45 -11.49 -2.08
N THR A 49 -6.28 -12.18 -3.20
CA THR A 49 -5.02 -12.22 -3.93
C THR A 49 -5.12 -11.33 -5.15
N THR A 50 -4.17 -10.42 -5.32
CA THR A 50 -4.11 -9.53 -6.48
C THR A 50 -2.84 -9.73 -7.25
N GLU A 51 -2.90 -9.40 -8.54
CA GLU A 51 -1.74 -9.29 -9.41
C GLU A 51 -1.53 -7.82 -9.73
N GLU A 52 -0.31 -7.33 -9.52
CA GLU A 52 -0.02 -5.92 -9.59
C GLU A 52 1.10 -5.65 -10.58
N ILE A 53 0.97 -4.53 -11.28
CA ILE A 53 2.04 -3.97 -12.10
C ILE A 53 2.43 -2.63 -11.49
N ILE A 54 3.68 -2.54 -11.00
CA ILE A 54 4.21 -1.32 -10.42
C ILE A 54 5.36 -0.80 -11.26
N VAL A 55 5.58 0.52 -11.22
CA VAL A 55 6.61 1.19 -12.01
C VAL A 55 7.60 1.85 -11.08
N PHE A 56 8.85 1.46 -11.22
CA PHE A 56 9.98 2.00 -10.47
C PHE A 56 10.77 2.93 -11.38
N SER A 57 10.29 4.17 -11.52
CA SER A 57 10.85 5.10 -12.51
C SER A 57 12.16 5.76 -12.10
N THR A 58 12.57 5.66 -10.82
CA THR A 58 13.70 6.41 -10.31
C THR A 58 15.06 5.76 -10.58
N ILE A 59 15.10 4.43 -10.80
CA ILE A 59 16.37 3.72 -10.99
C ILE A 59 16.33 2.86 -12.24
N ILE A 60 15.22 2.19 -12.46
CA ILE A 60 15.02 1.28 -13.58
C ILE A 60 13.63 1.58 -14.11
N LYS A 61 13.53 2.01 -15.37
CA LYS A 61 12.22 2.23 -16.01
C LYS A 61 11.58 0.89 -16.34
N ASN A 62 11.46 0.02 -15.36
CA ASN A 62 10.90 -1.31 -15.55
C ASN A 62 9.60 -1.47 -14.80
N GLU A 63 8.67 -2.13 -15.46
CA GLU A 63 7.49 -2.64 -14.83
C GLU A 63 7.86 -3.84 -13.98
N ILE A 64 7.38 -3.87 -12.75
CA ILE A 64 7.50 -5.00 -11.86
C ILE A 64 6.15 -5.66 -11.76
N HIS A 65 6.10 -6.95 -12.06
CA HIS A 65 4.90 -7.77 -11.92
C HIS A 65 5.00 -8.56 -10.62
N GLN A 66 3.98 -8.46 -9.78
CA GLN A 66 3.98 -9.18 -8.51
C GLN A 66 2.58 -9.63 -8.15
N LYS A 67 2.51 -10.66 -7.29
CA LYS A 67 1.28 -11.10 -6.67
C LYS A 67 1.33 -10.81 -5.19
N THR A 68 0.20 -10.39 -4.64
CA THR A 68 0.09 -10.05 -3.22
C THR A 68 -1.15 -10.68 -2.63
N ILE A 69 -1.07 -11.02 -1.35
CA ILE A 69 -2.22 -11.47 -0.56
C ILE A 69 -2.56 -10.37 0.43
N HIS A 70 -3.84 -10.01 0.48
CA HIS A 70 -4.35 -8.99 1.39
C HIS A 70 -5.36 -9.61 2.34
N HIS A 71 -5.29 -9.26 3.63
CA HIS A 71 -6.31 -9.60 4.59
C HIS A 71 -6.39 -8.54 5.68
N ARG A 72 -7.41 -8.65 6.53
CA ARG A 72 -7.62 -7.71 7.63
C ARG A 72 -7.53 -8.47 8.95
N PRO A 73 -6.36 -8.44 9.63
CA PRO A 73 -6.21 -9.11 10.93
C PRO A 73 -7.17 -8.58 11.98
N GLN A 74 -7.46 -7.28 11.93
CA GLN A 74 -8.44 -6.61 12.77
C GLN A 74 -9.24 -5.61 11.93
N ASN A 75 -10.35 -5.09 12.49
CA ASN A 75 -11.25 -4.20 11.74
C ASN A 75 -10.57 -2.94 11.21
N ASN A 76 -9.56 -2.43 11.94
CA ASN A 76 -8.84 -1.20 11.56
C ASN A 76 -7.47 -1.47 10.94
N GLN A 77 -7.23 -2.69 10.47
CA GLN A 77 -5.93 -3.08 9.91
C GLN A 77 -6.07 -3.63 8.51
N MET A 78 -5.05 -3.38 7.68
CA MET A 78 -4.87 -4.00 6.39
C MET A 78 -3.47 -4.61 6.38
N PHE A 79 -3.39 -5.90 6.04
CA PHE A 79 -2.11 -6.61 5.95
C PHE A 79 -1.92 -7.12 4.53
N THR A 80 -0.75 -6.85 3.96
CA THR A 80 -0.40 -7.27 2.61
C THR A 80 0.92 -8.02 2.64
N GLU A 81 0.97 -9.16 1.97
CA GLU A 81 2.20 -9.91 1.76
C GLU A 81 2.46 -10.10 0.28
N ILE A 82 3.65 -9.75 -0.17
CA ILE A 82 4.07 -9.96 -1.56
C ILE A 82 4.53 -11.40 -1.69
N ILE A 83 3.87 -12.18 -2.55
CA ILE A 83 4.13 -13.62 -2.67
C ILE A 83 4.89 -14.01 -3.94
N SER A 84 5.14 -13.06 -4.85
CA SER A 84 5.96 -13.30 -6.02
C SER A 84 6.63 -12.01 -6.47
N GLY A 85 7.66 -12.13 -7.29
CA GLY A 85 8.40 -10.99 -7.82
C GLY A 85 9.64 -10.64 -6.99
N PRO A 86 10.32 -9.53 -7.32
CA PRO A 86 11.60 -9.16 -6.67
C PRO A 86 11.51 -8.89 -5.17
N ALA A 87 10.33 -8.51 -4.69
CA ALA A 87 10.10 -8.19 -3.29
C ALA A 87 9.35 -9.29 -2.54
N LYS A 88 9.37 -10.52 -3.05
CA LYS A 88 8.68 -11.65 -2.43
C LYS A 88 9.05 -11.77 -0.95
N GLY A 89 8.05 -11.88 -0.08
CA GLY A 89 8.22 -11.96 1.36
C GLY A 89 8.10 -10.62 2.08
N THR A 90 8.07 -9.51 1.33
CA THR A 90 7.81 -8.18 1.90
C THR A 90 6.38 -8.13 2.43
N THR A 91 6.21 -7.55 3.63
CA THR A 91 4.90 -7.36 4.25
C THR A 91 4.66 -5.89 4.52
N ILE A 92 3.39 -5.48 4.42
CA ILE A 92 2.94 -4.13 4.71
C ILE A 92 1.76 -4.22 5.66
N LEU A 93 1.90 -3.67 6.86
CA LEU A 93 0.82 -3.55 7.81
C LEU A 93 0.42 -2.09 7.89
N VAL A 94 -0.86 -1.80 7.66
CA VAL A 94 -1.42 -0.46 7.80
C VAL A 94 -2.49 -0.51 8.88
N GLN A 95 -2.40 0.41 9.83
CA GLN A 95 -3.34 0.53 10.93
C GLN A 95 -3.99 1.90 10.88
N PHE A 96 -5.32 1.93 10.93
CA PHE A 96 -6.11 3.16 10.87
C PHE A 96 -6.70 3.42 12.24
N ASN A 97 -6.11 4.34 13.00
CA ASN A 97 -6.54 4.66 14.35
C ASN A 97 -7.37 5.93 14.36
N LYS A 98 -8.57 5.85 14.94
CA LYS A 98 -9.43 7.01 15.08
C LYS A 98 -8.85 7.98 16.11
N ILE A 99 -8.73 9.25 15.72
CA ILE A 99 -8.35 10.35 16.61
C ILE A 99 -9.40 11.46 16.51
N THR A 100 -9.32 12.44 17.40
CA THR A 100 -10.32 13.53 17.44
C THR A 100 -10.41 14.27 16.10
N SER A 101 -9.30 14.49 15.41
CA SER A 101 -9.24 15.26 14.17
C SER A 101 -9.28 14.42 12.90
N GLY A 102 -9.54 13.11 12.99
CA GLY A 102 -9.61 12.23 11.83
C GLY A 102 -9.00 10.86 12.08
N THR A 103 -7.96 10.53 11.35
CA THR A 103 -7.29 9.23 11.41
C THR A 103 -5.78 9.40 11.51
N GLU A 104 -5.17 8.66 12.43
CA GLU A 104 -3.74 8.41 12.41
C GLU A 104 -3.50 7.11 11.65
N ILE A 105 -2.76 7.18 10.56
CA ILE A 105 -2.40 6.04 9.75
C ILE A 105 -0.98 5.63 10.12
N HIS A 106 -0.85 4.43 10.66
CA HIS A 106 0.45 3.86 11.02
C HIS A 106 0.82 2.79 10.02
N VAL A 107 2.01 2.90 9.43
CA VAL A 107 2.48 1.99 8.39
C VAL A 107 3.78 1.32 8.83
N LEU A 108 3.81 0.00 8.70
CA LEU A 108 5.02 -0.79 8.93
C LEU A 108 5.28 -1.66 7.69
N VAL A 109 6.38 -1.39 7.00
CA VAL A 109 6.83 -2.18 5.86
C VAL A 109 8.06 -2.98 6.29
N LYS A 110 7.98 -4.30 6.17
CA LYS A 110 9.13 -5.19 6.39
C LYS A 110 9.59 -5.68 5.03
N LEU A 111 10.72 -5.12 4.56
CA LEU A 111 11.24 -5.42 3.23
C LEU A 111 11.99 -6.75 3.24
N ASN A 112 11.67 -7.59 2.25
CA ASN A 112 12.45 -8.76 1.93
C ASN A 112 12.86 -8.65 0.46
N LEU A 113 14.12 -8.33 0.22
CA LEU A 113 14.62 -8.01 -1.11
C LEU A 113 15.59 -9.07 -1.57
N SER A 114 15.62 -9.35 -2.88
CA SER A 114 16.66 -10.17 -3.49
C SER A 114 18.03 -9.55 -3.23
N LEU A 115 19.09 -10.36 -3.34
CA LEU A 115 20.45 -9.87 -3.13
C LEU A 115 20.78 -8.66 -4.00
N LYS A 116 20.34 -8.66 -5.26
CA LYS A 116 20.54 -7.54 -6.18
C LYS A 116 19.80 -6.27 -5.71
N ALA A 117 18.62 -6.43 -5.13
CA ALA A 117 17.81 -5.30 -4.70
C ALA A 117 18.24 -4.74 -3.34
N LYS A 118 18.96 -5.51 -2.52
CA LYS A 118 19.41 -5.04 -1.19
C LYS A 118 20.29 -3.80 -1.26
N ILE A 119 21.09 -3.67 -2.29
CA ILE A 119 21.95 -2.49 -2.49
C ILE A 119 21.10 -1.24 -2.65
N LEU A 120 19.90 -1.38 -3.22
CA LEU A 120 18.98 -0.27 -3.48
C LEU A 120 17.99 -0.04 -2.33
N SER A 121 18.15 -0.74 -1.21
CA SER A 121 17.25 -0.70 -0.08
C SER A 121 16.89 0.72 0.38
N PRO A 122 17.82 1.68 0.54
CA PRO A 122 17.45 3.03 0.95
C PRO A 122 16.52 3.73 -0.05
N VAL A 123 16.75 3.52 -1.35
CA VAL A 123 15.92 4.12 -2.41
C VAL A 123 14.54 3.46 -2.44
N ILE A 124 14.50 2.14 -2.26
CA ILE A 124 13.24 1.38 -2.23
C ILE A 124 12.39 1.82 -1.03
N LYS A 125 13.00 2.02 0.16
CA LYS A 125 12.29 2.54 1.33
C LYS A 125 11.68 3.91 1.05
N LYS A 126 12.43 4.82 0.45
CA LYS A 126 11.92 6.14 0.09
C LYS A 126 10.76 6.05 -0.91
N TRP A 127 10.85 5.13 -1.85
CA TRP A 127 9.81 4.90 -2.84
C TRP A 127 8.52 4.44 -2.16
N TYR A 128 8.58 3.42 -1.28
CA TYR A 128 7.42 2.93 -0.54
C TYR A 128 6.78 4.04 0.28
N LYS A 129 7.60 4.81 1.02
CA LYS A 129 7.07 5.89 1.84
C LYS A 129 6.35 6.93 0.99
N ARG A 130 6.95 7.34 -0.13
CA ARG A 130 6.37 8.33 -1.02
C ARG A 130 5.07 7.84 -1.65
N VAL A 131 5.06 6.61 -2.14
CA VAL A 131 3.90 6.04 -2.82
C VAL A 131 2.74 5.86 -1.84
N LEU A 132 2.98 5.23 -0.69
CA LEU A 132 1.94 5.02 0.31
C LEU A 132 1.39 6.34 0.84
N THR A 133 2.28 7.28 1.16
CA THR A 133 1.85 8.61 1.61
C THR A 133 1.00 9.30 0.55
N GLY A 134 1.42 9.26 -0.72
CA GLY A 134 0.68 9.86 -1.82
C GLY A 134 -0.69 9.24 -2.01
N ILE A 135 -0.80 7.92 -1.90
CA ILE A 135 -2.08 7.21 -2.00
C ILE A 135 -3.03 7.67 -0.88
N PHE A 136 -2.55 7.71 0.36
CA PHE A 136 -3.41 8.10 1.49
C PHE A 136 -3.83 9.57 1.41
N PHE A 137 -2.95 10.46 0.98
CA PHE A 137 -3.33 11.86 0.78
C PHE A 137 -4.43 12.00 -0.29
N LYS A 138 -4.34 11.26 -1.38
CA LYS A 138 -5.36 11.31 -2.43
C LYS A 138 -6.66 10.67 -1.99
N MET A 139 -6.62 9.60 -1.22
CA MET A 139 -7.80 9.01 -0.60
C MET A 139 -8.50 10.03 0.31
N ASN A 140 -7.71 10.74 1.13
CA ASN A 140 -8.23 11.77 2.01
C ASN A 140 -8.94 12.87 1.23
N ASN A 141 -8.31 13.37 0.18
CA ASN A 141 -8.91 14.42 -0.66
C ASN A 141 -10.23 13.94 -1.28
N MET A 142 -10.26 12.71 -1.76
CA MET A 142 -11.48 12.14 -2.33
C MET A 142 -12.57 11.97 -1.28
N ALA A 143 -12.21 11.49 -0.08
CA ALA A 143 -13.17 11.33 1.01
C ALA A 143 -13.80 12.64 1.42
N LEU A 144 -13.00 13.70 1.54
CA LEU A 144 -13.50 15.02 1.94
C LEU A 144 -14.38 15.65 0.86
N THR A 145 -14.04 15.44 -0.41
CA THR A 145 -14.84 15.95 -1.53
C THR A 145 -16.19 15.25 -1.61
N ASN A 146 -16.24 13.94 -1.35
CA ASN A 146 -17.47 13.15 -1.43
C ASN A 146 -18.43 13.38 -0.26
N GLN A 147 -18.05 14.15 0.75
CA GLN A 147 -18.89 14.48 1.90
C GLN A 147 -19.84 15.66 1.63
N GLU A 148 -19.70 16.32 0.50
CA GLU A 148 -20.55 17.46 0.14
C GLU A 148 -21.87 17.04 -0.50
#